data_b53a9b948a3547f6720b4c6996072a11
#
_entry.id   b53a9b948a3547f6720b4c6996072a11
#
_cell.length_a   1.000
_cell.length_b   1.000
_cell.length_c   1.000
_cell.angle_alpha   90.00
_cell.angle_beta   90.00
_cell.angle_gamma   90.00
#
_symmetry.space_group_name_H-M   'P 1'
#
loop_
_entity.id
_entity.type
_entity.pdbx_description
1 polymer ?
#
loop_
_entity_poly.entity_id
_entity_poly.type
_entity_poly.pdbx_seq_one_letter_code
_entity_poly.pdbx_strand_id
1 'polypeptide(L)'
;MTLEKTFFYYERTRKQQAKVLAFNIIFLPFVMWLFLQLIPKNESSYDQFFLCTIYIIAIVEIGLLAIAAWFLTHPATFYIKLTSSEFSSFHPNFKEWTFSVNPQEVLEIEHSTDMDAISSYISVKMKNGTSFLLSPNFAYSRKKLYDALHVVNPNIKTPKHTWWFSRKR
;
A
#
# COMPACT_ATOMS: atom_id res chain seq x y z
N MET A 1 -12.09 -33.65 -1.45
CA MET A 1 -11.79 -32.24 -1.15
C MET A 1 -11.08 -31.68 -2.38
N THR A 2 -11.80 -31.10 -3.31
CA THR A 2 -11.24 -30.51 -4.53
C THR A 2 -10.47 -29.25 -4.13
N LEU A 3 -9.17 -29.25 -4.34
CA LEU A 3 -8.31 -28.08 -4.14
C LEU A 3 -8.81 -26.98 -5.08
N GLU A 4 -9.43 -25.96 -4.52
CA GLU A 4 -9.92 -24.83 -5.30
C GLU A 4 -8.72 -24.07 -5.91
N LYS A 5 -8.77 -23.85 -7.22
CA LYS A 5 -7.68 -23.20 -7.96
C LYS A 5 -7.59 -21.71 -7.55
N THR A 6 -6.44 -21.32 -7.04
CA THR A 6 -6.13 -19.91 -6.76
C THR A 6 -5.59 -19.25 -8.02
N PHE A 7 -6.25 -18.20 -8.50
CA PHE A 7 -5.86 -17.43 -9.68
C PHE A 7 -4.94 -16.25 -9.35
N PHE A 8 -5.12 -15.69 -8.15
CA PHE A 8 -4.26 -14.63 -7.65
C PHE A 8 -4.13 -14.73 -6.14
N TYR A 9 -2.92 -14.55 -5.64
CA TYR A 9 -2.64 -14.44 -4.22
C TYR A 9 -1.52 -13.44 -3.98
N TYR A 10 -1.73 -12.57 -3.03
CA TYR A 10 -0.75 -11.63 -2.54
C TYR A 10 -0.88 -11.54 -1.02
N GLU A 11 0.25 -11.58 -0.34
CA GLU A 11 0.29 -11.35 1.09
C GLU A 11 1.44 -10.42 1.47
N ARG A 12 1.25 -9.71 2.58
CA ARG A 12 2.29 -8.90 3.20
C ARG A 12 2.14 -8.95 4.71
N THR A 13 3.20 -9.36 5.38
CA THR A 13 3.22 -9.44 6.84
C THR A 13 3.76 -8.15 7.45
N ARG A 14 3.37 -7.84 8.69
CA ARG A 14 3.98 -6.74 9.46
C ARG A 14 5.49 -6.92 9.63
N LYS A 15 5.97 -8.16 9.74
CA LYS A 15 7.40 -8.46 9.79
C LYS A 15 8.15 -7.97 8.53
N GLN A 16 7.54 -8.11 7.35
CA GLN A 16 8.11 -7.56 6.12
C GLN A 16 8.08 -6.03 6.12
N GLN A 17 7.03 -5.41 6.67
CA GLN A 17 6.97 -3.95 6.83
C GLN A 17 8.03 -3.44 7.81
N ALA A 18 8.23 -4.15 8.92
CA ALA A 18 9.29 -3.82 9.88
C ALA A 18 10.70 -3.85 9.25
N LYS A 19 10.97 -4.78 8.32
CA LYS A 19 12.24 -4.80 7.57
C LYS A 19 12.44 -3.54 6.71
N VAL A 20 11.36 -3.05 6.08
CA VAL A 20 11.42 -1.80 5.29
C VAL A 20 11.67 -0.60 6.20
N LEU A 21 11.02 -0.55 7.37
CA LEU A 21 11.28 0.49 8.37
C LEU A 21 12.72 0.42 8.88
N ALA A 22 13.25 -0.77 9.19
CA ALA A 22 14.64 -0.94 9.60
C ALA A 22 15.64 -0.44 8.54
N PHE A 23 15.35 -0.66 7.25
CA PHE A 23 16.14 -0.08 6.17
C PHE A 23 16.08 1.45 6.20
N ASN A 24 14.89 2.04 6.36
CA ASN A 24 14.73 3.49 6.40
C ASN A 24 15.43 4.14 7.60
N ILE A 25 15.44 3.49 8.77
CA ILE A 25 16.17 3.92 9.97
C ILE A 25 17.67 4.08 9.70
N ILE A 26 18.25 3.23 8.85
CA ILE A 26 19.67 3.35 8.48
C ILE A 26 19.83 4.36 7.33
N PHE A 27 18.95 4.32 6.35
CA PHE A 27 19.07 5.07 5.11
C PHE A 27 18.81 6.57 5.29
N LEU A 28 17.83 6.95 6.12
CA LEU A 28 17.45 8.34 6.30
C LEU A 28 18.57 9.19 6.92
N PRO A 29 19.22 8.81 8.04
CA PRO A 29 20.37 9.55 8.57
C PRO A 29 21.52 9.65 7.58
N PHE A 30 21.78 8.59 6.81
CA PHE A 30 22.83 8.60 5.79
C PHE A 30 22.55 9.62 4.68
N VAL A 31 21.32 9.66 4.15
CA VAL A 31 20.93 10.64 3.12
C VAL A 31 20.98 12.06 3.67
N MET A 32 20.52 12.27 4.90
CA MET A 32 20.60 13.58 5.54
C MET A 32 22.03 14.02 5.82
N TRP A 33 22.90 13.09 6.21
CA TRP A 33 24.33 13.38 6.35
C TRP A 33 24.95 13.82 5.02
N LEU A 34 24.64 13.13 3.92
CA LEU A 34 25.08 13.55 2.57
C LEU A 34 24.54 14.93 2.21
N PHE A 35 23.27 15.18 2.49
CA PHE A 35 22.65 16.47 2.21
C PHE A 35 23.34 17.62 2.98
N LEU A 36 23.68 17.41 4.25
CA LEU A 36 24.40 18.41 5.06
C LEU A 36 25.82 18.71 4.52
N GLN A 37 26.47 17.81 3.78
CA GLN A 37 27.75 18.08 3.14
C GLN A 37 27.63 19.05 1.96
N LEU A 38 26.44 19.22 1.37
CA LEU A 38 26.20 20.13 0.25
C LEU A 38 25.97 21.58 0.70
N ILE A 39 25.74 21.80 1.99
CA ILE A 39 25.49 23.14 2.54
C ILE A 39 26.81 23.78 2.93
N PRO A 40 27.09 25.03 2.48
CA PRO A 40 28.29 25.74 2.86
C PRO A 40 28.37 25.98 4.37
N LYS A 41 29.46 25.55 5.00
CA LYS A 41 29.66 25.65 6.46
C LYS A 41 29.96 27.07 6.96
N ASN A 42 30.23 27.99 6.05
CA ASN A 42 30.52 29.40 6.36
C ASN A 42 29.28 30.28 6.45
N GLU A 43 28.09 29.72 6.19
CA GLU A 43 26.84 30.43 6.37
C GLU A 43 26.51 30.65 7.86
N SER A 44 26.13 31.83 8.24
CA SER A 44 25.85 32.20 9.64
C SER A 44 24.73 31.40 10.31
N SER A 45 23.85 30.79 9.52
CA SER A 45 22.73 29.97 9.98
C SER A 45 23.02 28.45 9.95
N TYR A 46 24.23 28.05 9.52
CA TYR A 46 24.56 26.63 9.37
C TYR A 46 24.41 25.84 10.67
N ASP A 47 24.94 26.38 11.78
CA ASP A 47 24.91 25.68 13.07
C ASP A 47 23.48 25.48 13.59
N GLN A 48 22.61 26.47 13.43
CA GLN A 48 21.22 26.35 13.81
C GLN A 48 20.49 25.34 12.94
N PHE A 49 20.71 25.40 11.63
CA PHE A 49 20.13 24.44 10.69
C PHE A 49 20.59 23.01 10.98
N PHE A 50 21.88 22.81 11.25
CA PHE A 50 22.47 21.53 11.60
C PHE A 50 21.84 20.96 12.89
N LEU A 51 21.74 21.75 13.95
CA LEU A 51 21.11 21.33 15.21
C LEU A 51 19.64 20.98 15.01
N CYS A 52 18.87 21.83 14.33
CA CYS A 52 17.46 21.55 14.04
C CYS A 52 17.30 20.23 13.27
N THR A 53 18.16 20.00 12.28
CA THR A 53 18.12 18.78 11.47
C THR A 53 18.40 17.55 12.33
N ILE A 54 19.41 17.59 13.22
CA ILE A 54 19.70 16.47 14.13
C ILE A 54 18.52 16.16 15.05
N TYR A 55 17.89 17.17 15.64
CA TYR A 55 16.73 16.97 16.51
C TYR A 55 15.54 16.38 15.76
N ILE A 56 15.24 16.89 14.55
CA ILE A 56 14.16 16.35 13.72
C ILE A 56 14.42 14.89 13.37
N ILE A 57 15.65 14.56 12.92
CA ILE A 57 16.02 13.18 12.61
C ILE A 57 15.88 12.29 13.83
N ALA A 58 16.39 12.70 14.99
CA ALA A 58 16.29 11.91 16.21
C ALA A 58 14.84 11.60 16.59
N ILE A 59 13.93 12.58 16.50
CA ILE A 59 12.49 12.39 16.77
C ILE A 59 11.89 11.39 15.75
N VAL A 60 12.19 11.55 14.47
CA VAL A 60 11.69 10.66 13.42
C VAL A 60 12.21 9.24 13.62
N GLU A 61 13.50 9.07 13.93
CA GLU A 61 14.12 7.75 14.18
C GLU A 61 13.50 7.05 15.39
N ILE A 62 13.27 7.76 16.48
CA ILE A 62 12.58 7.20 17.66
C ILE A 62 11.17 6.73 17.26
N GLY A 63 10.44 7.52 16.47
CA GLY A 63 9.12 7.16 15.96
C GLY A 63 9.16 5.91 15.08
N LEU A 64 10.10 5.82 14.14
CA LEU A 64 10.28 4.67 13.26
C LEU A 64 10.66 3.40 14.05
N LEU A 65 11.54 3.52 15.04
CA LEU A 65 11.91 2.42 15.94
C LEU A 65 10.71 1.90 16.73
N ALA A 66 9.89 2.81 17.30
CA ALA A 66 8.69 2.45 18.02
C ALA A 66 7.68 1.70 17.13
N ILE A 67 7.46 2.18 15.89
CA ILE A 67 6.56 1.52 14.92
C ILE A 67 7.14 0.16 14.51
N ALA A 68 8.44 0.06 14.25
CA ALA A 68 9.09 -1.20 13.89
C ALA A 68 8.98 -2.23 15.01
N ALA A 69 9.22 -1.83 16.26
CA ALA A 69 9.06 -2.67 17.43
C ALA A 69 7.61 -3.15 17.59
N TRP A 70 6.64 -2.25 17.39
CA TRP A 70 5.23 -2.61 17.43
C TRP A 70 4.86 -3.61 16.31
N PHE A 71 5.38 -3.46 15.10
CA PHE A 71 5.14 -4.41 14.01
C PHE A 71 5.73 -5.80 14.30
N LEU A 72 6.87 -5.87 15.00
CA LEU A 72 7.49 -7.14 15.36
C LEU A 72 6.74 -7.85 16.50
N THR A 73 6.20 -7.09 17.46
CA THR A 73 5.49 -7.64 18.64
C THR A 73 4.01 -7.95 18.34
N HIS A 74 3.42 -7.36 17.29
CA HIS A 74 2.02 -7.57 16.93
C HIS A 74 1.91 -8.15 15.50
N PRO A 75 2.20 -9.46 15.31
CA PRO A 75 2.18 -10.07 13.99
C PRO A 75 0.79 -9.99 13.38
N ALA A 76 0.72 -9.58 12.13
CA ALA A 76 -0.50 -9.57 11.35
C ALA A 76 -0.16 -9.67 9.86
N THR A 77 -1.10 -10.18 9.08
CA THR A 77 -0.94 -10.38 7.64
C THR A 77 -2.07 -9.70 6.91
N PHE A 78 -1.71 -8.89 5.94
CA PHE A 78 -2.62 -8.42 4.91
C PHE A 78 -2.58 -9.41 3.75
N TYR A 79 -3.73 -9.71 3.13
CA TYR A 79 -3.76 -10.51 1.92
C TYR A 79 -4.87 -10.10 0.96
N ILE A 80 -4.65 -10.41 -0.32
CA ILE A 80 -5.67 -10.44 -1.38
C ILE A 80 -5.64 -11.83 -1.99
N LYS A 81 -6.80 -12.48 -2.07
CA LYS A 81 -6.96 -13.82 -2.62
C LYS A 81 -8.09 -13.83 -3.64
N LEU A 82 -7.85 -14.47 -4.77
CA LEU A 82 -8.86 -14.73 -5.79
C LEU A 82 -8.87 -16.21 -6.16
N THR A 83 -10.03 -16.84 -5.98
CA THR A 83 -10.34 -18.18 -6.44
C THR A 83 -11.51 -18.14 -7.43
N SER A 84 -12.01 -19.28 -7.87
CA SER A 84 -13.20 -19.34 -8.73
C SER A 84 -14.48 -18.89 -8.03
N SER A 85 -14.57 -19.07 -6.70
CA SER A 85 -15.77 -18.80 -5.89
C SER A 85 -15.62 -17.61 -4.94
N GLU A 86 -14.39 -17.17 -4.66
CA GLU A 86 -14.11 -16.16 -3.64
C GLU A 86 -13.09 -15.11 -4.13
N PHE A 87 -13.47 -13.84 -4.02
CA PHE A 87 -12.56 -12.70 -4.08
C PHE A 87 -12.54 -12.02 -2.72
N SER A 88 -11.44 -12.15 -2.00
CA SER A 88 -11.29 -11.63 -0.64
C SER A 88 -10.08 -10.73 -0.49
N SER A 89 -10.25 -9.71 0.34
CA SER A 89 -9.20 -8.83 0.84
C SER A 89 -9.32 -8.76 2.35
N PHE A 90 -8.21 -8.85 3.03
CA PHE A 90 -8.16 -8.72 4.49
C PHE A 90 -7.10 -7.71 4.89
N HIS A 91 -7.50 -6.75 5.73
CA HIS A 91 -6.58 -5.76 6.30
C HIS A 91 -6.68 -5.75 7.83
N PRO A 92 -5.58 -6.00 8.55
CA PRO A 92 -5.63 -6.17 10.01
C PRO A 92 -6.01 -4.92 10.81
N ASN A 93 -5.89 -3.72 10.22
CA ASN A 93 -6.14 -2.46 10.92
C ASN A 93 -7.36 -1.70 10.37
N PHE A 94 -7.78 -1.98 9.13
CA PHE A 94 -8.84 -1.23 8.45
C PHE A 94 -9.93 -2.17 7.99
N LYS A 95 -11.08 -2.12 8.65
CA LYS A 95 -12.25 -2.97 8.33
C LYS A 95 -12.83 -2.65 6.95
N GLU A 96 -12.75 -1.40 6.51
CA GLU A 96 -13.22 -0.97 5.20
C GLU A 96 -12.49 -1.62 4.02
N TRP A 97 -11.26 -2.14 4.25
CA TRP A 97 -10.48 -2.87 3.25
C TRP A 97 -10.57 -4.39 3.42
N THR A 98 -11.52 -4.83 4.23
CA THR A 98 -11.76 -6.26 4.50
C THR A 98 -13.11 -6.65 3.92
N PHE A 99 -13.09 -7.56 2.95
CA PHE A 99 -14.29 -8.11 2.33
C PHE A 99 -14.03 -9.52 1.81
N SER A 100 -15.12 -10.28 1.61
CA SER A 100 -15.14 -11.55 0.89
C SER A 100 -16.41 -11.60 0.07
N VAL A 101 -16.28 -11.73 -1.25
CA VAL A 101 -17.39 -11.67 -2.21
C VAL A 101 -17.22 -12.74 -3.29
N ASN A 102 -18.32 -13.12 -3.94
CA ASN A 102 -18.26 -13.95 -5.13
C ASN A 102 -17.75 -13.10 -6.31
N PRO A 103 -16.65 -13.48 -6.99
CA PRO A 103 -16.09 -12.73 -8.10
C PRO A 103 -17.05 -12.62 -9.30
N GLN A 104 -18.03 -13.54 -9.45
CA GLN A 104 -19.06 -13.47 -10.50
C GLN A 104 -20.05 -12.32 -10.27
N GLU A 105 -20.20 -11.85 -9.02
CA GLU A 105 -21.04 -10.72 -8.65
C GLU A 105 -20.34 -9.38 -8.75
N VAL A 106 -19.04 -9.35 -9.04
CA VAL A 106 -18.29 -8.10 -9.27
C VAL A 106 -18.66 -7.56 -10.65
N LEU A 107 -19.15 -6.31 -10.68
CA LEU A 107 -19.50 -5.60 -11.90
C LEU A 107 -18.30 -4.86 -12.46
N GLU A 108 -17.60 -4.10 -11.62
CA GLU A 108 -16.55 -3.19 -12.03
C GLU A 108 -15.52 -2.98 -10.92
N ILE A 109 -14.26 -2.83 -11.32
CA ILE A 109 -13.22 -2.25 -10.46
C ILE A 109 -12.94 -0.84 -10.96
N GLU A 110 -13.12 0.13 -10.09
CA GLU A 110 -12.82 1.53 -10.38
C GLU A 110 -11.58 1.98 -9.61
N HIS A 111 -10.69 2.66 -10.31
CA HIS A 111 -9.57 3.35 -9.72
C HIS A 111 -9.82 4.86 -9.83
N SER A 112 -10.16 5.49 -8.75
CA SER A 112 -10.35 6.93 -8.68
C SER A 112 -9.15 7.58 -8.02
N THR A 113 -8.70 8.67 -8.64
CA THR A 113 -7.73 9.58 -8.05
C THR A 113 -8.48 10.88 -7.83
N ASP A 114 -8.76 11.19 -6.58
CA ASP A 114 -9.35 12.47 -6.23
C ASP A 114 -8.26 13.54 -6.39
N MET A 115 -8.51 14.52 -7.26
CA MET A 115 -7.52 15.58 -7.55
C MET A 115 -7.37 16.54 -6.37
N ASP A 116 -8.40 16.64 -5.52
CA ASP A 116 -8.42 17.50 -4.33
C ASP A 116 -7.93 16.75 -3.08
N ALA A 117 -7.98 15.43 -3.08
CA ALA A 117 -7.43 14.59 -2.03
C ALA A 117 -6.14 13.92 -2.53
N ILE A 118 -5.08 14.00 -1.76
CA ILE A 118 -3.76 13.34 -2.02
C ILE A 118 -3.89 11.80 -2.03
N SER A 119 -5.11 11.26 -2.07
CA SER A 119 -5.41 9.83 -1.95
C SER A 119 -6.03 9.26 -3.22
N SER A 120 -5.47 8.15 -3.68
CA SER A 120 -6.12 7.29 -4.67
C SER A 120 -6.81 6.13 -3.96
N TYR A 121 -7.99 5.75 -4.41
CA TYR A 121 -8.68 4.56 -3.91
C TYR A 121 -9.09 3.64 -5.05
N ILE A 122 -9.17 2.35 -4.73
CA ILE A 122 -9.65 1.33 -5.63
C ILE A 122 -10.98 0.82 -5.06
N SER A 123 -12.04 0.92 -5.84
CA SER A 123 -13.38 0.47 -5.46
C SER A 123 -13.76 -0.78 -6.25
N VAL A 124 -14.28 -1.78 -5.56
CA VAL A 124 -14.86 -3.01 -6.12
C VAL A 124 -16.38 -2.84 -6.08
N LYS A 125 -17.00 -2.58 -7.21
CA LYS A 125 -18.46 -2.39 -7.34
C LYS A 125 -19.14 -3.72 -7.66
N MET A 126 -20.18 -4.04 -6.90
CA MET A 126 -20.98 -5.26 -7.06
C MET A 126 -22.20 -5.01 -7.94
N LYS A 127 -22.74 -6.07 -8.56
CA LYS A 127 -23.99 -6.02 -9.35
C LYS A 127 -25.21 -5.55 -8.56
N ASN A 128 -25.22 -5.78 -7.24
CA ASN A 128 -26.27 -5.35 -6.33
C ASN A 128 -26.16 -3.88 -5.88
N GLY A 129 -25.19 -3.14 -6.40
CA GLY A 129 -24.94 -1.72 -6.08
C GLY A 129 -24.07 -1.48 -4.85
N THR A 130 -23.69 -2.51 -4.09
CA THR A 130 -22.73 -2.35 -2.99
C THR A 130 -21.31 -2.13 -3.53
N SER A 131 -20.45 -1.48 -2.75
CA SER A 131 -19.06 -1.27 -3.09
C SER A 131 -18.15 -1.54 -1.90
N PHE A 132 -16.97 -2.07 -2.19
CA PHE A 132 -15.91 -2.35 -1.22
C PHE A 132 -14.64 -1.62 -1.62
N LEU A 133 -13.83 -1.23 -0.65
CA LEU A 133 -12.53 -0.62 -0.91
C LEU A 133 -11.43 -1.68 -0.94
N LEU A 134 -10.58 -1.61 -1.94
CA LEU A 134 -9.36 -2.39 -2.02
C LEU A 134 -8.17 -1.46 -1.74
N SER A 135 -7.29 -1.87 -0.82
CA SER A 135 -6.17 -1.04 -0.43
C SER A 135 -5.23 -0.72 -1.61
N PRO A 136 -5.00 0.57 -1.91
CA PRO A 136 -4.09 0.98 -2.97
C PRO A 136 -2.61 0.93 -2.55
N ASN A 137 -2.35 0.82 -1.23
CA ASN A 137 -1.02 1.08 -0.65
C ASN A 137 -0.09 -0.14 -0.63
N PHE A 138 -0.56 -1.30 -1.09
CA PHE A 138 0.28 -2.50 -1.15
C PHE A 138 0.87 -2.73 -2.54
N ALA A 139 2.10 -3.24 -2.57
CA ALA A 139 2.88 -3.42 -3.79
C ALA A 139 2.48 -4.69 -4.59
N TYR A 140 1.17 -5.02 -4.63
CA TYR A 140 0.70 -6.09 -5.51
C TYR A 140 0.60 -5.60 -6.96
N SER A 141 0.78 -6.52 -7.89
CA SER A 141 0.61 -6.24 -9.31
C SER A 141 -0.89 -6.11 -9.65
N ARG A 142 -1.37 -4.87 -9.79
CA ARG A 142 -2.76 -4.60 -10.21
C ARG A 142 -3.08 -5.25 -11.55
N LYS A 143 -2.13 -5.21 -12.49
CA LYS A 143 -2.31 -5.87 -13.79
C LYS A 143 -2.59 -7.36 -13.63
N LYS A 144 -1.75 -8.08 -12.85
CA LYS A 144 -1.95 -9.52 -12.61
C LYS A 144 -3.29 -9.82 -11.93
N LEU A 145 -3.72 -8.97 -10.98
CA LEU A 145 -5.01 -9.10 -10.32
C LEU A 145 -6.16 -8.92 -11.32
N TYR A 146 -6.10 -7.90 -12.18
CA TYR A 146 -7.16 -7.63 -13.16
C TYR A 146 -7.20 -8.70 -14.25
N ASP A 147 -6.05 -9.16 -14.73
CA ASP A 147 -5.95 -10.29 -15.67
C ASP A 147 -6.57 -11.57 -15.06
N ALA A 148 -6.28 -11.86 -13.79
CA ALA A 148 -6.86 -13.00 -13.08
C ALA A 148 -8.38 -12.85 -12.87
N LEU A 149 -8.86 -11.64 -12.57
CA LEU A 149 -10.28 -11.34 -12.46
C LEU A 149 -11.01 -11.55 -13.79
N HIS A 150 -10.43 -11.14 -14.92
CA HIS A 150 -10.99 -11.40 -16.25
C HIS A 150 -11.06 -12.90 -16.59
N VAL A 151 -10.11 -13.71 -16.11
CA VAL A 151 -10.17 -15.17 -16.28
C VAL A 151 -11.36 -15.76 -15.53
N VAL A 152 -11.62 -15.28 -14.30
CA VAL A 152 -12.72 -15.77 -13.46
C VAL A 152 -14.07 -15.19 -13.86
N ASN A 153 -14.12 -13.89 -14.17
CA ASN A 153 -15.32 -13.18 -14.59
C ASN A 153 -15.02 -12.36 -15.86
N PRO A 154 -15.24 -12.91 -17.07
CA PRO A 154 -14.92 -12.23 -18.33
C PRO A 154 -15.70 -10.92 -18.56
N ASN A 155 -16.83 -10.74 -17.89
CA ASN A 155 -17.69 -9.56 -18.04
C ASN A 155 -17.32 -8.40 -17.11
N ILE A 156 -16.32 -8.56 -16.25
CA ILE A 156 -15.90 -7.54 -15.31
C ILE A 156 -15.30 -6.34 -16.06
N LYS A 157 -15.67 -5.13 -15.63
CA LYS A 157 -15.04 -3.91 -16.11
C LYS A 157 -13.84 -3.57 -15.22
N THR A 158 -12.67 -3.38 -15.82
CA THR A 158 -11.46 -2.98 -15.11
C THR A 158 -10.86 -1.73 -15.73
N PRO A 159 -10.09 -0.94 -14.97
CA PRO A 159 -9.39 0.22 -15.51
C PRO A 159 -8.43 -0.17 -16.65
N LYS A 160 -8.51 0.53 -17.79
CA LYS A 160 -7.62 0.29 -18.94
C LYS A 160 -6.14 0.60 -18.64
N HIS A 161 -5.89 1.50 -17.67
CA HIS A 161 -4.55 1.90 -17.28
C HIS A 161 -4.32 1.59 -15.81
N THR A 162 -3.31 0.78 -15.54
CA THR A 162 -2.88 0.40 -14.18
C THR A 162 -1.82 1.36 -13.62
N TRP A 163 -1.44 2.40 -14.36
CA TRP A 163 -0.43 3.36 -13.96
C TRP A 163 -1.00 4.46 -13.06
N TRP A 164 -0.23 4.86 -12.10
CA TRP A 164 -0.50 5.87 -11.07
C TRP A 164 -0.97 7.24 -11.63
N PHE A 165 -0.68 7.54 -12.90
CA PHE A 165 -0.88 8.84 -13.53
C PHE A 165 -1.95 8.91 -14.63
N SER A 166 -2.83 7.93 -14.78
CA SER A 166 -3.87 8.06 -15.80
C SER A 166 -4.94 9.06 -15.35
N ARG A 167 -4.83 10.31 -15.80
CA ARG A 167 -5.91 11.29 -15.73
C ARG A 167 -7.16 10.75 -16.41
N LYS A 168 -8.30 10.71 -15.72
CA LYS A 168 -9.61 10.72 -16.40
C LYS A 168 -9.70 12.04 -17.18
N ARG A 169 -9.85 11.98 -18.50
CA ARG A 169 -10.38 13.07 -19.32
C ARG A 169 -11.88 13.02 -19.27
#